data_7f296f8be6358e9b5e6381957e6631f8
#
_entry.id   7f296f8be6358e9b5e6381957e6631f8
#
_cell.length_a   1.000
_cell.length_b   1.000
_cell.length_c   1.000
_cell.angle_alpha   90.00
_cell.angle_beta   90.00
_cell.angle_gamma   90.00
#
_symmetry.space_group_name_H-M   'P 1'
#
loop_
_entity.id
_entity.type
_entity.pdbx_description
1 polymer ?
#
loop_
_entity_poly.entity_id
_entity_poly.type
_entity_poly.pdbx_seq_one_letter_code
_entity_poly.pdbx_strand_id
1 'polypeptide(L)'
;CIRDRALGYTLQTPEEEKFLQTKDELLAKITTYMAGRAAEVLVFSSATSGAANDIENATAIARAMVTQYGMSDKFGMMCLATTENQYLDNRAGLICGEETAAQIDGEVLSIINKCYDDAMQLLIENRESLDKISEYLYEHETITGKEFMKIFREIKGIPEPEEESTKKSFMEQAMDAERQSKGNDGE
;
A
#
# COMPACT_ATOMS: atom_id res chain seq x y z
N CYS A 1 14.85 14.89 11.22
CA CYS A 1 15.50 13.61 11.55
C CYS A 1 14.50 12.63 12.11
N ILE A 2 14.03 11.72 11.28
CA ILE A 2 13.10 10.63 11.66
C ILE A 2 13.88 9.43 12.23
N ARG A 3 15.07 9.63 12.73
CA ARG A 3 16.05 8.58 12.91
C ARG A 3 15.97 7.84 14.25
N ASP A 4 15.12 8.26 15.18
CA ASP A 4 15.39 7.90 16.55
C ASP A 4 14.50 6.81 17.16
N ARG A 5 13.61 6.15 16.38
CA ARG A 5 12.74 5.09 16.92
C ARG A 5 12.40 3.95 15.95
N ALA A 6 12.82 4.01 14.67
CA ALA A 6 12.58 2.92 13.72
C ALA A 6 13.83 2.04 13.63
N LEU A 7 13.71 0.78 14.01
CA LEU A 7 14.77 -0.23 13.86
C LEU A 7 14.94 -0.68 12.40
N GLY A 8 13.93 -0.43 11.58
CA GLY A 8 13.91 -0.65 10.12
C GLY A 8 12.72 0.07 9.50
N TYR A 9 12.77 0.32 8.20
CA TYR A 9 11.67 0.90 7.45
C TYR A 9 11.64 0.37 6.02
N THR A 10 10.44 0.33 5.44
CA THR A 10 10.22 0.05 4.03
C THR A 10 9.81 1.34 3.32
N LEU A 11 10.56 1.75 2.30
CA LEU A 11 10.21 2.88 1.45
C LEU A 11 9.53 2.37 0.18
N GLN A 12 8.25 2.66 0.04
CA GLN A 12 7.49 2.40 -1.17
C GLN A 12 7.47 3.66 -2.02
N THR A 13 8.13 3.62 -3.18
CA THR A 13 8.10 4.71 -4.15
C THR A 13 7.12 4.32 -5.25
N PRO A 14 6.01 5.04 -5.45
CA PRO A 14 5.12 4.77 -6.57
C PRO A 14 5.84 5.01 -7.89
N GLU A 15 5.68 4.11 -8.84
CA GLU A 15 6.27 4.24 -10.19
C GLU A 15 5.58 5.34 -11.00
N GLU A 16 4.31 5.63 -10.70
CA GLU A 16 3.52 6.69 -11.33
C GLU A 16 2.78 7.51 -10.27
N GLU A 17 2.64 8.81 -10.48
CA GLU A 17 1.78 9.67 -9.65
C GLU A 17 0.32 9.33 -9.93
N LYS A 18 -0.30 8.56 -9.03
CA LYS A 18 -1.74 8.27 -9.07
C LYS A 18 -2.50 9.19 -8.13
N PHE A 19 -3.38 10.00 -8.69
CA PHE A 19 -4.26 10.88 -7.92
C PHE A 19 -5.53 10.18 -7.42
N LEU A 20 -5.94 9.09 -8.07
CA LEU A 20 -7.12 8.32 -7.72
C LEU A 20 -6.73 6.89 -7.34
N GLN A 21 -7.32 6.39 -6.26
CA GLN A 21 -7.13 5.02 -5.78
C GLN A 21 -8.47 4.27 -5.82
N THR A 22 -8.43 3.05 -6.30
CA THR A 22 -9.61 2.16 -6.32
C THR A 22 -9.83 1.49 -4.96
N LYS A 23 -11.01 0.90 -4.75
CA LYS A 23 -11.33 0.12 -3.54
C LYS A 23 -10.31 -1.00 -3.34
N ASP A 24 -9.95 -1.72 -4.40
CA ASP A 24 -9.01 -2.85 -4.33
C ASP A 24 -7.59 -2.39 -4.00
N GLU A 25 -7.13 -1.26 -4.53
CA GLU A 25 -5.83 -0.68 -4.19
C GLU A 25 -5.76 -0.25 -2.72
N LEU A 26 -6.85 0.31 -2.17
CA LEU A 26 -6.91 0.67 -0.77
C LEU A 26 -6.93 -0.57 0.14
N LEU A 27 -7.66 -1.62 -0.23
CA LEU A 27 -7.64 -2.89 0.50
C LEU A 27 -6.26 -3.53 0.47
N ALA A 28 -5.60 -3.56 -0.69
CA ALA A 28 -4.22 -4.06 -0.81
C ALA A 28 -3.24 -3.26 0.08
N LYS A 29 -3.43 -1.95 0.17
CA LYS A 29 -2.62 -1.08 1.04
C LYS A 29 -2.85 -1.39 2.53
N ILE A 30 -4.11 -1.59 2.95
CA ILE A 30 -4.42 -2.03 4.32
C ILE A 30 -3.79 -3.39 4.60
N THR A 31 -3.91 -4.35 3.67
CA THR A 31 -3.28 -5.68 3.78
C THR A 31 -1.76 -5.58 3.94
N THR A 32 -1.11 -4.67 3.21
CA THR A 32 0.33 -4.40 3.34
C THR A 32 0.69 -3.90 4.74
N TYR A 33 -0.09 -2.96 5.30
CA TYR A 33 0.12 -2.50 6.68
C TYR A 33 -0.09 -3.60 7.72
N MET A 34 -1.07 -4.48 7.50
CA MET A 34 -1.33 -5.59 8.42
C MET A 34 -0.27 -6.70 8.34
N ALA A 35 0.48 -6.80 7.23
CA ALA A 35 1.45 -7.86 7.01
C ALA A 35 2.58 -7.88 8.04
N GLY A 36 3.02 -6.72 8.53
CA GLY A 36 4.02 -6.63 9.59
C GLY A 36 3.57 -7.35 10.87
N ARG A 37 2.35 -7.06 11.33
CA ARG A 37 1.74 -7.73 12.49
C ARG A 37 1.52 -9.22 12.24
N ALA A 38 1.04 -9.58 11.05
CA ALA A 38 0.81 -10.96 10.69
C ALA A 38 2.12 -11.77 10.68
N ALA A 39 3.22 -11.19 10.18
CA ALA A 39 4.53 -11.80 10.20
C ALA A 39 5.06 -12.03 11.63
N GLU A 40 4.91 -11.05 12.53
CA GLU A 40 5.28 -11.22 13.95
C GLU A 40 4.54 -12.40 14.59
N VAL A 41 3.23 -12.48 14.41
CA VAL A 41 2.40 -13.55 14.97
C VAL A 41 2.77 -14.90 14.35
N LEU A 42 2.98 -14.95 13.02
CA LEU A 42 3.33 -16.18 12.30
C LEU A 42 4.68 -16.74 12.71
N VAL A 43 5.68 -15.87 12.90
CA VAL A 43 7.06 -16.30 13.15
C VAL A 43 7.35 -16.46 14.63
N PHE A 44 6.91 -15.52 15.45
CA PHE A 44 7.27 -15.45 16.87
C PHE A 44 6.12 -15.81 17.82
N SER A 45 4.90 -16.05 17.29
CA SER A 45 3.69 -16.30 18.09
C SER A 45 3.46 -15.20 19.15
N SER A 46 3.89 -13.98 18.87
CA SER A 46 3.78 -12.83 19.77
C SER A 46 3.49 -11.56 18.97
N ALA A 47 3.02 -10.53 19.66
CA ALA A 47 2.71 -9.24 19.08
C ALA A 47 3.48 -8.16 19.83
N THR A 48 4.22 -7.30 19.11
CA THR A 48 4.98 -6.20 19.68
C THR A 48 4.32 -4.84 19.39
N SER A 49 4.83 -3.78 19.97
CA SER A 49 4.37 -2.41 19.66
C SER A 49 4.88 -1.89 18.31
N GLY A 50 5.71 -2.65 17.57
CA GLY A 50 6.34 -2.21 16.32
C GLY A 50 5.33 -1.86 15.22
N ALA A 51 4.21 -2.58 15.17
CA ALA A 51 3.16 -2.36 14.16
C ALA A 51 2.17 -1.21 14.49
N ALA A 52 2.40 -0.42 15.55
CA ALA A 52 1.43 0.58 16.00
C ALA A 52 1.08 1.62 14.92
N ASN A 53 2.08 2.15 14.23
CA ASN A 53 1.90 3.15 13.17
C ASN A 53 1.18 2.55 11.94
N ASP A 54 1.47 1.30 11.60
CA ASP A 54 0.82 0.61 10.48
C ASP A 54 -0.65 0.36 10.78
N ILE A 55 -0.99 -0.03 12.02
CA ILE A 55 -2.37 -0.20 12.48
C ILE A 55 -3.13 1.13 12.45
N GLU A 56 -2.50 2.23 12.86
CA GLU A 56 -3.10 3.56 12.80
C GLU A 56 -3.42 3.96 11.34
N ASN A 57 -2.45 3.81 10.44
CA ASN A 57 -2.60 4.12 9.03
C ASN A 57 -3.68 3.25 8.36
N ALA A 58 -3.69 1.95 8.62
CA ALA A 58 -4.70 1.03 8.13
C ALA A 58 -6.11 1.42 8.61
N THR A 59 -6.25 1.76 9.88
CA THR A 59 -7.53 2.20 10.47
C THR A 59 -8.02 3.50 9.84
N ALA A 60 -7.13 4.45 9.61
CA ALA A 60 -7.46 5.72 8.97
C ALA A 60 -7.97 5.51 7.53
N ILE A 61 -7.32 4.65 6.75
CA ILE A 61 -7.74 4.32 5.38
C ILE A 61 -9.09 3.60 5.40
N ALA A 62 -9.26 2.57 6.22
CA ALA A 62 -10.51 1.83 6.32
C ALA A 62 -11.67 2.74 6.72
N ARG A 63 -11.46 3.65 7.67
CA ARG A 63 -12.45 4.65 8.07
C ARG A 63 -12.80 5.60 6.94
N ALA A 64 -11.83 6.11 6.19
CA ALA A 64 -12.08 6.97 5.03
C ALA A 64 -12.87 6.25 3.92
N MET A 65 -12.56 4.97 3.66
CA MET A 65 -13.32 4.15 2.71
C MET A 65 -14.81 4.07 3.07
N VAL A 66 -15.11 3.90 4.35
CA VAL A 66 -16.49 3.76 4.85
C VAL A 66 -17.20 5.12 4.91
N THR A 67 -16.51 6.17 5.39
CA THR A 67 -17.19 7.43 5.76
C THR A 67 -17.12 8.53 4.70
N GLN A 68 -16.10 8.49 3.82
CA GLN A 68 -15.82 9.58 2.87
C GLN A 68 -15.93 9.14 1.42
N TYR A 69 -15.44 7.93 1.08
CA TYR A 69 -15.30 7.51 -0.32
C TYR A 69 -16.50 6.72 -0.85
N GLY A 70 -17.48 6.39 0.02
CA GLY A 70 -18.66 5.62 -0.39
C GLY A 70 -18.31 4.19 -0.86
N MET A 71 -17.24 3.60 -0.31
CA MET A 71 -16.73 2.28 -0.70
C MET A 71 -17.22 1.14 0.19
N SER A 72 -18.11 1.41 1.14
CA SER A 72 -18.76 0.40 2.00
C SER A 72 -20.00 -0.16 1.30
N ASP A 73 -20.12 -1.48 1.29
CA ASP A 73 -21.31 -2.14 0.76
C ASP A 73 -22.53 -1.92 1.66
N LYS A 74 -22.32 -1.62 2.96
CA LYS A 74 -23.37 -1.37 3.94
C LYS A 74 -23.96 0.02 3.87
N PHE A 75 -23.12 1.04 3.69
CA PHE A 75 -23.55 2.44 3.69
C PHE A 75 -23.66 3.03 2.28
N GLY A 76 -23.16 2.33 1.26
CA GLY A 76 -23.21 2.80 -0.12
C GLY A 76 -22.50 4.14 -0.31
N MET A 77 -23.14 5.06 -1.05
CA MET A 77 -22.59 6.37 -1.39
C MET A 77 -22.96 7.46 -0.36
N MET A 78 -23.20 7.10 0.89
CA MET A 78 -23.50 8.07 1.94
C MET A 78 -22.20 8.70 2.46
N CYS A 79 -22.14 10.03 2.52
CA CYS A 79 -21.08 10.75 3.21
C CYS A 79 -21.40 10.81 4.71
N LEU A 80 -20.57 10.18 5.53
CA LEU A 80 -20.79 10.03 6.97
C LEU A 80 -19.81 10.86 7.81
N ALA A 81 -18.83 11.52 7.17
CA ALA A 81 -17.87 12.39 7.83
C ALA A 81 -17.53 13.58 6.95
N THR A 82 -17.42 14.75 7.56
CA THR A 82 -16.94 15.99 6.89
C THR A 82 -15.74 16.54 7.63
N THR A 83 -14.85 17.18 6.90
CA THR A 83 -13.73 17.95 7.49
C THR A 83 -14.25 19.34 7.85
N GLU A 84 -14.60 19.57 9.11
CA GLU A 84 -15.21 20.84 9.55
C GLU A 84 -14.26 22.03 9.57
N ASN A 85 -12.94 21.81 9.66
CA ASN A 85 -11.96 22.90 9.65
C ASN A 85 -10.63 22.47 9.05
N GLN A 86 -10.43 22.78 7.79
CA GLN A 86 -9.19 22.54 7.05
C GLN A 86 -7.98 23.32 7.63
N TYR A 87 -8.23 24.31 8.48
CA TYR A 87 -7.21 25.21 9.03
C TYR A 87 -6.79 24.93 10.49
N LEU A 88 -7.60 24.20 11.27
CA LEU A 88 -7.34 24.02 12.70
C LEU A 88 -7.14 22.55 13.12
N ASP A 89 -7.84 21.63 12.53
CA ASP A 89 -7.68 20.19 12.82
C ASP A 89 -8.16 19.40 11.62
N ASN A 90 -7.25 18.67 10.99
CA ASN A 90 -7.54 17.86 9.80
C ASN A 90 -8.32 16.58 10.13
N ARG A 91 -9.03 16.56 11.27
CA ARG A 91 -9.87 15.44 11.70
C ARG A 91 -11.25 15.55 11.09
N ALA A 92 -11.65 14.48 10.39
CA ALA A 92 -13.01 14.36 9.90
C ALA A 92 -13.97 14.14 11.06
N GLY A 93 -14.91 15.06 11.25
CA GLY A 93 -16.01 14.90 12.21
C GLY A 93 -17.09 13.99 11.63
N LEU A 94 -17.62 13.04 12.43
CA LEU A 94 -18.77 12.22 12.03
C LEU A 94 -20.04 13.09 12.03
N ILE A 95 -20.85 12.97 10.97
CA ILE A 95 -22.13 13.66 10.79
C ILE A 95 -23.31 12.66 10.83
N CYS A 96 -23.24 11.71 11.74
CA CYS A 96 -24.24 10.65 11.88
C CYS A 96 -24.61 10.43 13.36
N GLY A 97 -25.73 9.76 13.60
CA GLY A 97 -26.15 9.38 14.97
C GLY A 97 -25.25 8.30 15.58
N GLU A 98 -25.33 8.14 16.90
CA GLU A 98 -24.50 7.20 17.67
C GLU A 98 -24.64 5.74 17.20
N GLU A 99 -25.84 5.32 16.83
CA GLU A 99 -26.07 3.96 16.31
C GLU A 99 -25.33 3.74 14.98
N THR A 100 -25.36 4.73 14.08
CA THR A 100 -24.62 4.67 12.82
C THR A 100 -23.12 4.70 13.06
N ALA A 101 -22.65 5.50 14.03
CA ALA A 101 -21.24 5.54 14.40
C ALA A 101 -20.74 4.16 14.90
N ALA A 102 -21.51 3.47 15.73
CA ALA A 102 -21.19 2.11 16.17
C ALA A 102 -21.17 1.11 15.00
N GLN A 103 -22.05 1.27 14.02
CA GLN A 103 -22.04 0.45 12.81
C GLN A 103 -20.84 0.74 11.90
N ILE A 104 -20.37 2.00 11.81
CA ILE A 104 -19.14 2.38 11.10
C ILE A 104 -17.95 1.68 11.74
N ASP A 105 -17.82 1.72 13.07
CA ASP A 105 -16.74 1.06 13.78
C ASP A 105 -16.72 -0.46 13.54
N GLY A 106 -17.89 -1.09 13.51
CA GLY A 106 -18.02 -2.51 13.17
C GLY A 106 -17.58 -2.83 11.74
N GLU A 107 -17.92 -1.98 10.78
CA GLU A 107 -17.51 -2.15 9.37
C GLU A 107 -16.01 -1.95 9.19
N VAL A 108 -15.44 -0.91 9.81
CA VAL A 108 -13.99 -0.67 9.83
C VAL A 108 -13.25 -1.86 10.41
N LEU A 109 -13.70 -2.39 11.54
CA LEU A 109 -13.11 -3.58 12.16
C LEU A 109 -13.19 -4.80 11.23
N SER A 110 -14.31 -4.98 10.54
CA SER A 110 -14.50 -6.08 9.58
C SER A 110 -13.50 -5.99 8.42
N ILE A 111 -13.30 -4.79 7.86
CA ILE A 111 -12.31 -4.55 6.79
C ILE A 111 -10.90 -4.89 7.27
N ILE A 112 -10.51 -4.38 8.44
CA ILE A 112 -9.17 -4.61 9.00
C ILE A 112 -8.93 -6.10 9.27
N ASN A 113 -9.89 -6.80 9.88
CA ASN A 113 -9.76 -8.23 10.16
C ASN A 113 -9.63 -9.04 8.87
N LYS A 114 -10.45 -8.74 7.86
CA LYS A 114 -10.34 -9.40 6.56
C LYS A 114 -8.96 -9.19 5.93
N CYS A 115 -8.47 -7.95 5.89
CA CYS A 115 -7.14 -7.65 5.35
C CYS A 115 -6.00 -8.30 6.15
N TYR A 116 -6.17 -8.44 7.47
CA TYR A 116 -5.23 -9.17 8.31
C TYR A 116 -5.23 -10.67 7.99
N ASP A 117 -6.40 -11.28 7.83
CA ASP A 117 -6.52 -12.69 7.46
C ASP A 117 -5.93 -12.95 6.07
N ASP A 118 -6.20 -12.07 5.10
CA ASP A 118 -5.60 -12.12 3.76
C ASP A 118 -4.07 -12.01 3.83
N ALA A 119 -3.53 -11.09 4.64
CA ALA A 119 -2.10 -10.95 4.86
C ALA A 119 -1.49 -12.21 5.49
N MET A 120 -2.14 -12.78 6.49
CA MET A 120 -1.70 -14.01 7.15
C MET A 120 -1.64 -15.17 6.16
N GLN A 121 -2.68 -15.34 5.34
CA GLN A 121 -2.72 -16.39 4.33
C GLN A 121 -1.60 -16.21 3.31
N LEU A 122 -1.39 -15.00 2.78
CA LEU A 122 -0.30 -14.69 1.84
C LEU A 122 1.08 -15.02 2.43
N LEU A 123 1.30 -14.72 3.71
CA LEU A 123 2.56 -15.02 4.38
C LEU A 123 2.77 -16.52 4.59
N ILE A 124 1.71 -17.28 4.93
CA ILE A 124 1.77 -18.74 5.05
C ILE A 124 2.12 -19.37 3.71
N GLU A 125 1.46 -18.96 2.62
CA GLU A 125 1.71 -19.46 1.27
C GLU A 125 3.12 -19.12 0.74
N ASN A 126 3.70 -18.04 1.24
CA ASN A 126 5.02 -17.54 0.84
C ASN A 126 6.07 -17.64 1.96
N ARG A 127 5.89 -18.56 2.91
CA ARG A 127 6.76 -18.70 4.08
C ARG A 127 8.23 -18.87 3.70
N GLU A 128 8.54 -19.66 2.70
CA GLU A 128 9.92 -19.87 2.24
C GLU A 128 10.54 -18.55 1.72
N SER A 129 9.76 -17.74 1.01
CA SER A 129 10.22 -16.43 0.54
C SER A 129 10.47 -15.48 1.69
N LEU A 130 9.59 -15.47 2.70
CA LEU A 130 9.75 -14.66 3.90
C LEU A 130 11.06 -15.00 4.63
N ASP A 131 11.32 -16.29 4.85
CA ASP A 131 12.50 -16.75 5.58
C ASP A 131 13.80 -16.39 4.82
N LYS A 132 13.89 -16.68 3.51
CA LYS A 132 15.06 -16.36 2.68
C LYS A 132 15.35 -14.86 2.55
N ILE A 133 14.30 -14.04 2.37
CA ILE A 133 14.47 -12.59 2.27
C ILE A 133 14.90 -12.02 3.63
N SER A 134 14.37 -12.55 4.72
CA SER A 134 14.77 -12.15 6.07
C SER A 134 16.25 -12.50 6.37
N GLU A 135 16.70 -13.68 5.95
CA GLU A 135 18.10 -14.10 6.06
C GLU A 135 19.02 -13.19 5.23
N TYR A 136 18.63 -12.88 3.99
CA TYR A 136 19.36 -11.93 3.15
C TYR A 136 19.48 -10.55 3.81
N LEU A 137 18.39 -10.02 4.37
CA LEU A 137 18.39 -8.74 5.08
C LEU A 137 19.23 -8.76 6.35
N TYR A 138 19.29 -9.89 7.04
CA TYR A 138 20.16 -10.06 8.22
C TYR A 138 21.64 -9.95 7.86
N GLU A 139 22.03 -10.46 6.69
CA GLU A 139 23.43 -10.42 6.21
C GLU A 139 23.81 -9.07 5.57
N HIS A 140 22.88 -8.44 4.85
CA HIS A 140 23.17 -7.26 4.00
C HIS A 140 22.60 -5.96 4.55
N GLU A 141 21.78 -6.01 5.61
CA GLU A 141 21.11 -4.86 6.27
C GLU A 141 20.15 -4.06 5.38
N THR A 142 20.32 -4.06 4.07
CA THR A 142 19.49 -3.35 3.10
C THR A 142 19.21 -4.20 1.87
N ILE A 143 18.04 -3.97 1.25
CA ILE A 143 17.65 -4.61 0.00
C ILE A 143 16.93 -3.59 -0.89
N THR A 144 17.29 -3.54 -2.16
CA THR A 144 16.56 -2.73 -3.14
C THR A 144 15.35 -3.50 -3.68
N GLY A 145 14.35 -2.77 -4.22
CA GLY A 145 13.18 -3.42 -4.82
C GLY A 145 13.53 -4.38 -5.98
N LYS A 146 14.58 -4.08 -6.76
CA LYS A 146 15.07 -4.97 -7.83
C LYS A 146 15.66 -6.27 -7.28
N GLU A 147 16.49 -6.18 -6.24
CA GLU A 147 17.07 -7.35 -5.57
C GLU A 147 16.00 -8.20 -4.89
N PHE A 148 15.06 -7.55 -4.21
CA PHE A 148 13.89 -8.22 -3.62
C PHE A 148 13.13 -9.03 -4.68
N MET A 149 12.77 -8.41 -5.80
CA MET A 149 12.03 -9.07 -6.87
C MET A 149 12.83 -10.20 -7.53
N LYS A 150 14.15 -10.05 -7.65
CA LYS A 150 15.02 -11.09 -8.17
C LYS A 150 15.00 -12.32 -7.26
N ILE A 151 15.27 -12.14 -5.96
CA ILE A 151 15.25 -13.24 -4.97
C ILE A 151 13.87 -13.90 -4.94
N PHE A 152 12.79 -13.11 -4.93
CA PHE A 152 11.43 -13.62 -4.91
C PHE A 152 11.12 -14.49 -6.14
N ARG A 153 11.51 -14.04 -7.34
CA ARG A 153 11.32 -14.80 -8.59
C ARG A 153 12.13 -16.09 -8.61
N GLU A 154 13.38 -16.05 -8.18
CA GLU A 154 14.23 -17.22 -8.06
C GLU A 154 13.59 -18.29 -7.15
N ILE A 155 13.05 -17.89 -6.01
CA ILE A 155 12.36 -18.80 -5.08
C ILE A 155 11.10 -19.40 -5.71
N LYS A 156 10.34 -18.60 -6.45
CA LYS A 156 9.07 -19.02 -7.07
C LYS A 156 9.26 -19.70 -8.43
N GLY A 157 10.47 -19.73 -8.99
CA GLY A 157 10.73 -20.26 -10.32
C GLY A 157 10.06 -19.40 -11.42
N ILE A 158 9.84 -18.11 -11.18
CA ILE A 158 9.24 -17.19 -12.14
C ILE A 158 10.38 -16.63 -13.01
N PRO A 159 10.31 -16.78 -14.37
CA PRO A 159 11.34 -16.22 -15.25
C PRO A 159 11.44 -14.69 -15.08
N GLU A 160 12.66 -14.17 -15.23
CA GLU A 160 12.85 -12.72 -15.30
C GLU A 160 12.03 -12.19 -16.48
N PRO A 161 11.31 -11.05 -16.30
CA PRO A 161 10.68 -10.39 -17.43
C PRO A 161 11.78 -10.05 -18.41
N GLU A 162 11.60 -10.38 -19.69
CA GLU A 162 12.43 -9.82 -20.74
C GLU A 162 12.42 -8.31 -20.52
N GLU A 163 13.61 -7.69 -20.44
CA GLU A 163 13.71 -6.24 -20.27
C GLU A 163 12.83 -5.62 -21.35
N GLU A 164 11.67 -5.09 -20.97
CA GLU A 164 10.89 -4.26 -21.86
C GLU A 164 11.82 -3.10 -22.20
N SER A 165 12.44 -3.23 -23.38
CA SER A 165 13.24 -2.19 -23.99
C SER A 165 12.46 -0.90 -23.82
N THR A 166 12.96 -0.05 -22.97
CA THR A 166 12.52 1.28 -22.58
C THR A 166 11.42 1.79 -23.52
N LYS A 167 10.15 1.67 -23.13
CA LYS A 167 9.10 2.43 -23.79
C LYS A 167 9.52 3.89 -23.64
N LYS A 168 10.04 4.47 -24.73
CA LYS A 168 10.39 5.89 -24.77
C LYS A 168 9.21 6.64 -24.15
N SER A 169 9.48 7.44 -23.14
CA SER A 169 8.46 8.29 -22.51
C SER A 169 7.62 8.95 -23.60
N PHE A 170 6.32 9.09 -23.38
CA PHE A 170 5.43 9.80 -24.33
C PHE A 170 6.02 11.16 -24.74
N MET A 171 6.74 11.81 -23.85
CA MET A 171 7.49 13.04 -24.13
C MET A 171 8.65 12.83 -25.13
N GLU A 172 9.40 11.76 -25.00
CA GLU A 172 10.50 11.45 -25.96
C GLU A 172 9.94 11.08 -27.34
N GLN A 173 8.82 10.36 -27.38
CA GLN A 173 8.12 10.06 -28.65
C GLN A 173 7.56 11.33 -29.29
N ALA A 174 7.01 12.25 -28.52
CA ALA A 174 6.51 13.54 -29.00
C ALA A 174 7.67 14.44 -29.50
N MET A 175 8.81 14.46 -28.80
CA MET A 175 9.99 15.24 -29.24
C MET A 175 10.64 14.66 -30.49
N ASP A 176 10.68 13.33 -30.63
CA ASP A 176 11.17 12.68 -31.85
C ASP A 176 10.25 12.94 -33.04
N ALA A 177 8.92 12.96 -32.83
CA ALA A 177 7.95 13.32 -33.86
C ALA A 177 8.06 14.80 -34.30
N GLU A 178 8.29 15.73 -33.38
CA GLU A 178 8.56 17.15 -33.70
C GLU A 178 9.88 17.36 -34.45
N ARG A 179 10.92 16.61 -34.15
CA ARG A 179 12.19 16.66 -34.88
C ARG A 179 12.08 16.15 -36.32
N GLN A 180 11.28 15.09 -36.51
CA GLN A 180 11.04 14.54 -37.86
C GLN A 180 10.18 15.47 -38.72
N SER A 181 9.22 16.21 -38.14
CA SER A 181 8.42 17.17 -38.88
C SER A 181 9.19 18.42 -39.33
N LYS A 182 10.18 18.86 -38.53
CA LYS A 182 11.03 20.01 -38.86
C LYS A 182 12.17 19.71 -39.83
N GLY A 183 12.46 18.42 -40.07
CA GLY A 183 13.52 18.01 -41.04
C GLY A 183 13.02 17.87 -42.49
N ASN A 184 11.71 17.97 -42.75
CA ASN A 184 11.13 17.74 -44.07
C ASN A 184 10.68 19.02 -44.82
N ASP A 185 10.87 20.19 -44.19
CA ASP A 185 10.49 21.49 -44.79
C ASP A 185 11.75 22.28 -45.36
N GLY A 186 12.79 21.56 -45.71
CA GLY A 186 14.06 22.15 -46.19
C GLY A 186 14.56 21.52 -47.48
N GLU A 187 13.70 21.37 -48.51
CA GLU A 187 14.12 21.26 -49.94
C GLU A 187 13.20 22.07 -50.84
#